data_621430a9ec7b1967668aee7b68829a57
#
_entry.id   621430a9ec7b1967668aee7b68829a57
#
_cell.length_a   1.000
_cell.length_b   1.000
_cell.length_c   1.000
_cell.angle_alpha   90.00
_cell.angle_beta   90.00
_cell.angle_gamma   90.00
#
_symmetry.space_group_name_H-M   'P 1'
#
loop_
_entity.id
_entity.type
_entity.pdbx_description
1 polymer ?
#
loop_
_entity_poly.entity_id
_entity_poly.type
_entity_poly.pdbx_seq_one_letter_code
_entity_poly.pdbx_strand_id
1 'polypeptide(L)'
;MKNQRFTFFTAVFLFIVLSSGCAINRSEIELNIPEAVEIPMKTGKQVFIKSVVDNRIFEKRPKVPNIPSLNPSKERNKDIEKRAVARKRNGLGKAIGDILLKEGQTVESVIRESLKQGFLENGFDVLENAEQSSPSTYIVDAKINKFWSWMNPGFWTISLSTEINTDIQLKKSTEGRTETISVEFTRHFQTAIEGNWIKVMQGALNEFIAKVKKQLE
;
A
#
# COMPACT_ATOMS: atom_id res chain seq x y z
N MET A 1 22.64 37.02 37.02
CA MET A 1 21.35 36.38 36.59
C MET A 1 20.97 36.60 35.12
N LYS A 2 21.53 37.58 34.39
CA LYS A 2 21.22 37.82 32.94
C LYS A 2 21.80 36.75 31.99
N ASN A 3 22.98 36.20 32.30
CA ASN A 3 23.67 35.26 31.38
C ASN A 3 23.07 33.84 31.41
N GLN A 4 22.41 33.42 32.50
CA GLN A 4 21.83 32.10 32.64
C GLN A 4 20.55 31.92 31.80
N ARG A 5 19.77 32.99 31.58
CA ARG A 5 18.57 32.97 30.74
C ARG A 5 18.91 32.90 29.24
N PHE A 6 20.00 33.55 28.84
CA PHE A 6 20.45 33.53 27.43
C PHE A 6 20.96 32.14 27.03
N THR A 7 21.73 31.50 27.92
CA THR A 7 22.23 30.11 27.66
C THR A 7 21.09 29.09 27.57
N PHE A 8 20.02 29.27 28.38
CA PHE A 8 18.87 28.38 28.34
C PHE A 8 18.07 28.51 27.06
N PHE A 9 17.85 29.73 26.55
CA PHE A 9 17.17 29.94 25.26
C PHE A 9 17.98 29.41 24.07
N THR A 10 19.29 29.56 24.08
CA THR A 10 20.18 29.06 23.04
C THR A 10 20.18 27.51 23.02
N ALA A 11 20.20 26.87 24.21
CA ALA A 11 20.15 25.42 24.32
C ALA A 11 18.79 24.82 23.85
N VAL A 12 17.67 25.47 24.19
CA VAL A 12 16.32 25.05 23.73
C VAL A 12 16.18 25.24 22.24
N PHE A 13 16.68 26.32 21.65
CA PHE A 13 16.65 26.55 20.21
C PHE A 13 17.51 25.55 19.45
N LEU A 14 18.67 25.18 19.97
CA LEU A 14 19.55 24.18 19.38
C LEU A 14 18.94 22.77 19.42
N PHE A 15 18.18 22.46 20.49
CA PHE A 15 17.50 21.15 20.61
C PHE A 15 16.35 20.99 19.62
N ILE A 16 15.63 22.06 19.28
CA ILE A 16 14.53 22.04 18.31
C ILE A 16 15.05 21.81 16.87
N VAL A 17 16.26 22.28 16.54
CA VAL A 17 16.86 22.10 15.20
C VAL A 17 17.33 20.66 14.98
N LEU A 18 17.68 19.92 16.03
CA LEU A 18 18.16 18.54 15.93
C LEU A 18 17.04 17.51 15.72
N SER A 19 15.78 17.86 15.99
CA SER A 19 14.63 16.96 15.80
C SER A 19 14.05 16.97 14.37
N SER A 20 14.56 17.78 13.45
CA SER A 20 14.05 17.90 12.08
C SER A 20 14.62 16.85 11.10
N GLY A 21 15.44 15.91 11.54
CA GLY A 21 16.20 15.01 10.67
C GLY A 21 15.42 13.85 10.06
N CYS A 22 14.22 13.52 10.52
CA CYS A 22 13.51 12.29 10.10
C CYS A 22 12.70 12.41 8.81
N ALA A 23 12.44 13.61 8.28
CA ALA A 23 11.57 13.81 7.13
C ALA A 23 12.23 13.58 5.76
N ILE A 24 13.57 13.58 5.68
CA ILE A 24 14.32 13.60 4.41
C ILE A 24 14.80 12.22 3.96
N ASN A 25 14.59 11.17 4.76
CA ASN A 25 15.09 9.83 4.46
C ASN A 25 13.97 8.86 4.03
N ARG A 26 14.41 7.75 3.42
CA ARG A 26 13.60 6.56 3.22
C ARG A 26 13.08 6.11 4.58
N SER A 27 11.78 5.83 4.67
CA SER A 27 11.15 5.28 5.85
C SER A 27 10.48 3.95 5.55
N GLU A 28 10.31 3.13 6.56
CA GLU A 28 9.65 1.84 6.49
C GLU A 28 8.37 1.86 7.31
N ILE A 29 7.30 1.30 6.74
CA ILE A 29 5.99 1.19 7.38
C ILE A 29 5.50 -0.25 7.30
N GLU A 30 4.65 -0.62 8.24
CA GLU A 30 3.94 -1.90 8.23
C GLU A 30 2.46 -1.65 7.91
N LEU A 31 1.91 -2.42 6.98
CA LEU A 31 0.48 -2.40 6.66
C LEU A 31 -0.17 -3.65 7.24
N ASN A 32 -1.12 -3.44 8.15
CA ASN A 32 -1.96 -4.51 8.66
C ASN A 32 -3.13 -4.72 7.70
N ILE A 33 -3.39 -5.97 7.34
CA ILE A 33 -4.58 -6.29 6.57
C ILE A 33 -5.77 -6.32 7.53
N PRO A 34 -6.85 -5.58 7.23
CA PRO A 34 -8.05 -5.60 8.06
C PRO A 34 -8.61 -7.02 8.14
N GLU A 35 -8.86 -7.49 9.35
CA GLU A 35 -9.53 -8.76 9.58
C GLU A 35 -11.05 -8.58 9.48
N ALA A 36 -11.76 -9.62 9.02
CA ALA A 36 -13.21 -9.60 9.00
C ALA A 36 -13.77 -9.50 10.43
N VAL A 37 -14.66 -8.54 10.63
CA VAL A 37 -15.37 -8.36 11.92
C VAL A 37 -16.35 -9.51 12.15
N GLU A 38 -16.91 -10.06 11.07
CA GLU A 38 -17.82 -11.20 11.08
C GLU A 38 -17.41 -12.19 9.99
N ILE A 39 -17.29 -13.48 10.34
CA ILE A 39 -17.09 -14.54 9.37
C ILE A 39 -18.47 -14.93 8.84
N PRO A 40 -18.77 -14.70 7.55
CA PRO A 40 -20.05 -15.04 6.98
C PRO A 40 -20.26 -16.56 6.96
N MET A 41 -21.52 -16.98 6.77
CA MET A 41 -21.82 -18.40 6.58
C MET A 41 -21.05 -18.93 5.37
N LYS A 42 -20.35 -20.07 5.56
CA LYS A 42 -19.58 -20.70 4.49
C LYS A 42 -20.48 -21.08 3.32
N THR A 43 -20.07 -20.71 2.12
CA THR A 43 -20.79 -21.02 0.87
C THR A 43 -20.49 -22.42 0.35
N GLY A 44 -19.49 -23.12 0.89
CA GLY A 44 -18.95 -24.37 0.36
C GLY A 44 -18.11 -24.18 -0.94
N LYS A 45 -17.96 -22.95 -1.41
CA LYS A 45 -17.07 -22.63 -2.53
C LYS A 45 -15.63 -22.62 -2.02
N GLN A 46 -14.70 -23.21 -2.78
CA GLN A 46 -13.28 -23.22 -2.49
C GLN A 46 -12.52 -22.30 -3.46
N VAL A 47 -11.50 -21.62 -2.95
CA VAL A 47 -10.61 -20.80 -3.76
C VAL A 47 -9.14 -21.03 -3.39
N PHE A 48 -8.26 -21.09 -4.40
CA PHE A 48 -6.83 -21.16 -4.24
C PHE A 48 -6.16 -19.99 -4.97
N ILE A 49 -5.47 -19.12 -4.23
CA ILE A 49 -4.72 -17.98 -4.80
C ILE A 49 -3.35 -18.51 -5.28
N LYS A 50 -3.31 -18.91 -6.54
CA LYS A 50 -2.14 -19.53 -7.17
C LYS A 50 -0.98 -18.55 -7.29
N SER A 51 -1.22 -17.37 -7.87
CA SER A 51 -0.18 -16.36 -8.08
C SER A 51 -0.67 -14.95 -7.79
N VAL A 52 0.23 -14.13 -7.24
CA VAL A 52 0.09 -12.67 -7.19
C VAL A 52 1.42 -12.10 -7.65
N VAL A 53 1.42 -11.32 -8.71
CA VAL A 53 2.63 -10.82 -9.37
C VAL A 53 2.64 -9.30 -9.38
N ASP A 54 3.73 -8.71 -8.92
CA ASP A 54 3.98 -7.27 -9.00
C ASP A 54 4.43 -6.87 -10.41
N ASN A 55 3.50 -6.29 -11.18
CA ASN A 55 3.71 -5.83 -12.55
C ASN A 55 3.82 -4.30 -12.64
N ARG A 56 4.03 -3.62 -11.51
CA ARG A 56 4.14 -2.15 -11.46
C ARG A 56 5.33 -1.65 -12.26
N ILE A 57 5.13 -0.57 -13.00
CA ILE A 57 6.18 0.09 -13.79
C ILE A 57 6.67 1.32 -13.02
N PHE A 58 7.99 1.37 -12.79
CA PHE A 58 8.64 2.49 -12.10
C PHE A 58 9.36 3.41 -13.08
N GLU A 59 8.98 4.68 -13.10
CA GLU A 59 9.66 5.71 -13.89
C GLU A 59 10.81 6.37 -13.10
N LYS A 60 11.83 6.86 -13.81
CA LYS A 60 12.98 7.51 -13.18
C LYS A 60 12.65 8.88 -12.58
N ARG A 61 11.94 9.74 -13.31
CA ARG A 61 11.62 11.13 -12.90
C ARG A 61 10.25 11.54 -13.46
N PRO A 62 9.15 10.91 -13.03
CA PRO A 62 7.84 11.30 -13.54
C PRO A 62 7.49 12.71 -13.11
N LYS A 63 6.81 13.46 -13.99
CA LYS A 63 6.34 14.82 -13.73
C LYS A 63 5.21 14.83 -12.70
N VAL A 64 4.36 13.81 -12.72
CA VAL A 64 3.21 13.67 -11.84
C VAL A 64 3.51 12.72 -10.67
N PRO A 65 2.99 12.98 -9.46
CA PRO A 65 3.35 12.23 -8.27
C PRO A 65 2.72 10.83 -8.18
N ASN A 66 1.63 10.58 -8.91
CA ASN A 66 0.90 9.32 -8.91
C ASN A 66 1.54 8.20 -9.74
N ILE A 67 2.69 8.43 -10.38
CA ILE A 67 3.47 7.42 -11.09
C ILE A 67 4.50 6.82 -10.14
N PRO A 68 4.59 5.48 -9.99
CA PRO A 68 5.59 4.83 -9.18
C PRO A 68 7.01 5.25 -9.55
N SER A 69 7.79 5.63 -8.57
CA SER A 69 9.16 6.11 -8.77
C SER A 69 9.93 6.10 -7.46
N LEU A 70 11.23 5.88 -7.51
CA LEU A 70 12.11 5.94 -6.35
C LEU A 70 13.01 7.16 -6.40
N ASN A 71 13.49 7.59 -5.23
CA ASN A 71 14.46 8.66 -5.12
C ASN A 71 15.74 8.28 -5.87
N PRO A 72 16.15 9.03 -6.93
CA PRO A 72 17.29 8.65 -7.76
C PRO A 72 18.64 8.75 -7.03
N SER A 73 18.69 9.41 -5.87
CA SER A 73 19.88 9.54 -5.02
C SER A 73 20.03 8.38 -4.02
N LYS A 74 19.13 7.40 -4.03
CA LYS A 74 19.13 6.24 -3.13
C LYS A 74 19.28 4.95 -3.94
N GLU A 75 19.75 3.91 -3.27
CA GLU A 75 19.83 2.59 -3.86
C GLU A 75 18.48 2.14 -4.41
N ARG A 76 18.54 1.50 -5.59
CA ARG A 76 17.40 0.92 -6.28
C ARG A 76 17.76 -0.48 -6.75
N ASN A 77 17.02 -1.45 -6.29
CA ASN A 77 17.06 -2.83 -6.75
C ASN A 77 15.63 -3.40 -6.74
N LYS A 78 15.46 -4.62 -7.23
CA LYS A 78 14.15 -5.27 -7.29
C LYS A 78 13.50 -5.48 -5.92
N ASP A 79 14.28 -5.75 -4.88
CA ASP A 79 13.73 -5.97 -3.53
C ASP A 79 13.18 -4.67 -2.94
N ILE A 80 13.85 -3.55 -3.20
CA ILE A 80 13.35 -2.23 -2.84
C ILE A 80 12.07 -1.89 -3.63
N GLU A 81 12.04 -2.18 -4.94
CA GLU A 81 10.85 -1.93 -5.77
C GLU A 81 9.62 -2.71 -5.28
N LYS A 82 9.78 -3.98 -4.90
CA LYS A 82 8.70 -4.82 -4.35
C LYS A 82 8.11 -4.25 -3.06
N ARG A 83 8.91 -3.54 -2.28
CA ARG A 83 8.50 -2.92 -1.01
C ARG A 83 8.05 -1.48 -1.15
N ALA A 84 8.38 -0.79 -2.25
CA ALA A 84 8.10 0.63 -2.43
C ALA A 84 6.61 0.90 -2.63
N VAL A 85 6.05 1.83 -1.83
CA VAL A 85 4.62 2.16 -1.85
C VAL A 85 4.35 3.66 -2.00
N ALA A 86 5.36 4.51 -1.80
CA ALA A 86 5.25 5.97 -2.03
C ALA A 86 6.61 6.63 -2.21
N ARG A 87 6.59 7.83 -2.78
CA ARG A 87 7.74 8.72 -2.85
C ARG A 87 7.40 10.05 -2.21
N LYS A 88 8.13 10.41 -1.15
CA LYS A 88 7.99 11.70 -0.49
C LYS A 88 8.52 12.81 -1.41
N ARG A 89 7.75 13.88 -1.56
CA ARG A 89 8.14 15.09 -2.31
C ARG A 89 7.94 16.32 -1.43
N ASN A 90 8.78 17.33 -1.59
CA ASN A 90 8.53 18.65 -0.99
C ASN A 90 7.51 19.44 -1.80
N GLY A 91 7.12 20.64 -1.32
CA GLY A 91 6.17 21.52 -2.00
C GLY A 91 6.58 21.96 -3.42
N LEU A 92 7.87 21.83 -3.77
CA LEU A 92 8.41 22.10 -5.12
C LEU A 92 8.48 20.82 -6.00
N GLY A 93 7.92 19.69 -5.54
CA GLY A 93 7.92 18.42 -6.25
C GLY A 93 9.25 17.65 -6.20
N LYS A 94 10.29 18.17 -5.51
CA LYS A 94 11.57 17.48 -5.38
C LYS A 94 11.44 16.26 -4.46
N ALA A 95 12.01 15.13 -4.90
CA ALA A 95 12.09 13.92 -4.08
C ALA A 95 12.95 14.16 -2.83
N ILE A 96 12.41 13.80 -1.67
CA ILE A 96 13.07 13.90 -0.37
C ILE A 96 13.19 12.56 0.35
N GLY A 97 12.55 11.51 -0.14
CA GLY A 97 12.63 10.16 0.39
C GLY A 97 11.61 9.24 -0.25
N ASP A 98 11.67 7.96 0.12
CA ASP A 98 10.71 6.94 -0.30
C ASP A 98 10.03 6.36 0.94
N ILE A 99 8.85 5.76 0.76
CA ILE A 99 8.19 4.94 1.79
C ILE A 99 8.19 3.51 1.27
N LEU A 100 8.77 2.62 2.05
CA LEU A 100 8.83 1.19 1.79
C LEU A 100 7.97 0.45 2.80
N LEU A 101 7.49 -0.71 2.43
CA LEU A 101 7.02 -1.69 3.40
C LEU A 101 8.20 -2.21 4.22
N LYS A 102 7.95 -2.58 5.49
CA LYS A 102 8.92 -3.20 6.38
C LYS A 102 9.52 -4.46 5.77
N GLU A 103 10.73 -4.82 6.16
CA GLU A 103 11.34 -6.08 5.77
C GLU A 103 10.42 -7.26 6.07
N GLY A 104 10.37 -8.22 5.14
CA GLY A 104 9.43 -9.35 5.20
C GLY A 104 8.05 -9.07 4.61
N GLN A 105 7.71 -7.81 4.31
CA GLN A 105 6.44 -7.43 3.67
C GLN A 105 6.69 -6.86 2.27
N THR A 106 5.94 -7.32 1.29
CA THR A 106 5.97 -6.83 -0.09
C THR A 106 4.57 -6.43 -0.56
N VAL A 107 4.49 -5.67 -1.64
CA VAL A 107 3.18 -5.35 -2.23
C VAL A 107 2.44 -6.61 -2.69
N GLU A 108 3.17 -7.62 -3.17
CA GLU A 108 2.58 -8.92 -3.51
C GLU A 108 1.96 -9.61 -2.29
N SER A 109 2.67 -9.63 -1.14
CA SER A 109 2.14 -10.22 0.09
C SER A 109 0.93 -9.47 0.62
N VAL A 110 0.96 -8.13 0.61
CA VAL A 110 -0.17 -7.28 1.04
C VAL A 110 -1.42 -7.54 0.19
N ILE A 111 -1.28 -7.58 -1.14
CA ILE A 111 -2.42 -7.84 -2.03
C ILE A 111 -2.90 -9.29 -1.92
N ARG A 112 -2.00 -10.27 -1.75
CA ARG A 112 -2.38 -11.67 -1.51
C ARG A 112 -3.26 -11.83 -0.27
N GLU A 113 -2.84 -11.25 0.84
CA GLU A 113 -3.61 -11.30 2.09
C GLU A 113 -4.93 -10.52 1.97
N SER A 114 -4.94 -9.40 1.25
CA SER A 114 -6.17 -8.65 0.98
C SER A 114 -7.17 -9.43 0.11
N LEU A 115 -6.70 -10.18 -0.89
CA LEU A 115 -7.52 -11.08 -1.68
C LEU A 115 -8.07 -12.21 -0.82
N LYS A 116 -7.20 -12.85 -0.01
CA LYS A 116 -7.59 -13.89 0.95
C LYS A 116 -8.72 -13.39 1.85
N GLN A 117 -8.55 -12.21 2.42
CA GLN A 117 -9.55 -11.57 3.28
C GLN A 117 -10.87 -11.34 2.54
N GLY A 118 -10.84 -10.79 1.32
CA GLY A 118 -12.04 -10.56 0.52
C GLY A 118 -12.80 -11.84 0.18
N PHE A 119 -12.10 -12.94 -0.12
CA PHE A 119 -12.74 -14.25 -0.34
C PHE A 119 -13.31 -14.84 0.96
N LEU A 120 -12.60 -14.73 2.09
CA LEU A 120 -13.12 -15.16 3.39
C LEU A 120 -14.41 -14.40 3.77
N GLU A 121 -14.43 -13.08 3.55
CA GLU A 121 -15.62 -12.25 3.78
C GLU A 121 -16.79 -12.57 2.84
N ASN A 122 -16.51 -13.25 1.74
CA ASN A 122 -17.50 -13.74 0.79
C ASN A 122 -17.93 -15.21 1.06
N GLY A 123 -17.46 -15.79 2.16
CA GLY A 123 -17.80 -17.14 2.60
C GLY A 123 -17.08 -18.26 1.84
N PHE A 124 -16.00 -17.95 1.11
CA PHE A 124 -15.17 -18.98 0.49
C PHE A 124 -14.26 -19.66 1.52
N ASP A 125 -13.99 -20.95 1.32
CA ASP A 125 -12.89 -21.64 1.95
C ASP A 125 -11.61 -21.39 1.16
N VAL A 126 -10.67 -20.61 1.73
CA VAL A 126 -9.40 -20.28 1.08
C VAL A 126 -8.39 -21.38 1.36
N LEU A 127 -7.93 -22.05 0.30
CA LEU A 127 -6.98 -23.14 0.39
C LEU A 127 -5.54 -22.62 0.47
N GLU A 128 -4.73 -23.22 1.34
CA GLU A 128 -3.31 -22.84 1.50
C GLU A 128 -2.41 -23.57 0.48
N ASN A 129 -2.80 -24.77 0.03
CA ASN A 129 -1.98 -25.58 -0.88
C ASN A 129 -2.77 -26.03 -2.13
N ALA A 130 -2.06 -26.07 -3.27
CA ALA A 130 -2.63 -26.53 -4.52
C ALA A 130 -3.14 -27.99 -4.48
N GLU A 131 -2.52 -28.84 -3.67
CA GLU A 131 -2.88 -30.26 -3.49
C GLU A 131 -4.28 -30.45 -2.92
N GLN A 132 -4.81 -29.45 -2.22
CA GLN A 132 -6.17 -29.45 -1.67
C GLN A 132 -7.23 -29.07 -2.74
N SER A 133 -6.80 -28.65 -3.93
CA SER A 133 -7.70 -28.20 -4.97
C SER A 133 -8.41 -29.36 -5.66
N SER A 134 -9.66 -29.16 -5.99
CA SER A 134 -10.51 -30.04 -6.77
C SER A 134 -10.93 -29.39 -8.09
N PRO A 135 -11.55 -30.11 -9.03
CA PRO A 135 -12.08 -29.50 -10.26
C PRO A 135 -13.11 -28.38 -10.02
N SER A 136 -13.72 -28.37 -8.82
CA SER A 136 -14.67 -27.33 -8.40
C SER A 136 -14.02 -26.10 -7.73
N THR A 137 -12.71 -26.15 -7.43
CA THR A 137 -11.98 -25.06 -6.80
C THR A 137 -11.74 -23.92 -7.79
N TYR A 138 -11.99 -22.69 -7.35
CA TYR A 138 -11.61 -21.49 -8.09
C TYR A 138 -10.10 -21.23 -7.97
N ILE A 139 -9.43 -21.07 -9.09
CA ILE A 139 -8.01 -20.74 -9.15
C ILE A 139 -7.86 -19.26 -9.49
N VAL A 140 -7.10 -18.53 -8.68
CA VAL A 140 -6.88 -17.10 -8.82
C VAL A 140 -5.44 -16.80 -9.22
N ASP A 141 -5.28 -16.09 -10.32
CA ASP A 141 -4.04 -15.45 -10.74
C ASP A 141 -4.26 -13.92 -10.73
N ALA A 142 -3.42 -13.17 -10.01
CA ALA A 142 -3.54 -11.72 -9.89
C ALA A 142 -2.28 -11.00 -10.39
N LYS A 143 -2.48 -9.87 -11.10
CA LYS A 143 -1.40 -8.98 -11.56
C LYS A 143 -1.64 -7.59 -10.99
N ILE A 144 -0.69 -7.10 -10.21
CA ILE A 144 -0.74 -5.77 -9.60
C ILE A 144 -0.18 -4.77 -10.60
N ASN A 145 -1.04 -3.97 -11.22
CA ASN A 145 -0.64 -2.93 -12.15
C ASN A 145 -0.25 -1.63 -11.40
N LYS A 146 -0.89 -1.38 -10.24
CA LYS A 146 -0.61 -0.24 -9.39
C LYS A 146 -0.88 -0.55 -7.92
N PHE A 147 0.02 -0.14 -7.09
CA PHE A 147 -0.12 0.08 -5.65
C PHE A 147 0.82 1.22 -5.33
N TRP A 148 0.28 2.44 -5.30
CA TRP A 148 1.09 3.61 -5.15
C TRP A 148 0.36 4.72 -4.41
N SER A 149 1.09 5.38 -3.51
CA SER A 149 0.57 6.52 -2.77
C SER A 149 1.37 7.77 -3.08
N TRP A 150 0.67 8.91 -3.09
CA TRP A 150 1.28 10.20 -3.38
C TRP A 150 0.65 11.32 -2.57
N MET A 151 1.36 12.45 -2.53
CA MET A 151 0.91 13.67 -1.88
C MET A 151 0.69 14.75 -2.92
N ASN A 152 -0.42 15.47 -2.79
CA ASN A 152 -0.67 16.72 -3.46
C ASN A 152 -0.72 17.84 -2.40
N PRO A 153 0.15 18.85 -2.48
CA PRO A 153 0.08 20.00 -1.59
C PRO A 153 -1.16 20.84 -1.90
N GLY A 154 -1.88 21.25 -0.86
CA GLY A 154 -2.96 22.21 -0.92
C GLY A 154 -2.61 23.46 -0.11
N PHE A 155 -3.49 24.46 -0.11
CA PHE A 155 -3.23 25.73 0.56
C PHE A 155 -3.29 25.62 2.09
N TRP A 156 -4.31 24.92 2.63
CA TRP A 156 -4.51 24.72 4.07
C TRP A 156 -4.22 23.30 4.54
N THR A 157 -4.34 22.34 3.64
CA THR A 157 -4.15 20.91 3.93
C THR A 157 -3.40 20.26 2.79
N ILE A 158 -2.83 19.10 3.04
CA ILE A 158 -2.31 18.21 2.00
C ILE A 158 -3.33 17.10 1.74
N SER A 159 -3.41 16.63 0.50
CA SER A 159 -4.10 15.38 0.18
C SER A 159 -3.08 14.25 0.07
N LEU A 160 -3.33 13.16 0.75
CA LEU A 160 -2.66 11.88 0.50
C LEU A 160 -3.64 10.99 -0.25
N SER A 161 -3.19 10.41 -1.35
CA SER A 161 -3.98 9.48 -2.17
C SER A 161 -3.25 8.16 -2.30
N THR A 162 -4.00 7.07 -2.39
CA THR A 162 -3.48 5.73 -2.71
C THR A 162 -4.33 5.13 -3.82
N GLU A 163 -3.68 4.63 -4.87
CA GLU A 163 -4.33 3.89 -5.95
C GLU A 163 -3.85 2.44 -5.93
N ILE A 164 -4.82 1.52 -5.98
CA ILE A 164 -4.62 0.08 -6.15
C ILE A 164 -5.35 -0.32 -7.44
N ASN A 165 -4.61 -0.93 -8.37
CA ASN A 165 -5.18 -1.49 -9.60
C ASN A 165 -4.61 -2.90 -9.80
N THR A 166 -5.50 -3.89 -9.87
CA THR A 166 -5.14 -5.31 -9.97
C THR A 166 -6.05 -6.02 -10.93
N ASP A 167 -5.48 -6.71 -11.92
CA ASP A 167 -6.21 -7.63 -12.78
C ASP A 167 -6.25 -9.00 -12.10
N ILE A 168 -7.44 -9.56 -11.93
CA ILE A 168 -7.69 -10.82 -11.26
C ILE A 168 -8.33 -11.77 -12.26
N GLN A 169 -7.62 -12.85 -12.61
CA GLN A 169 -8.13 -13.93 -13.39
C GLN A 169 -8.66 -15.01 -12.45
N LEU A 170 -9.96 -15.26 -12.53
CA LEU A 170 -10.66 -16.31 -11.78
C LEU A 170 -11.03 -17.44 -12.74
N LYS A 171 -10.51 -18.64 -12.48
CA LYS A 171 -10.74 -19.84 -13.29
C LYS A 171 -11.41 -20.93 -12.47
N LYS A 172 -12.39 -21.62 -13.05
CA LYS A 172 -12.99 -22.82 -12.49
C LYS A 172 -13.16 -23.85 -13.62
N SER A 173 -12.47 -24.98 -13.52
CA SER A 173 -12.42 -25.96 -14.61
C SER A 173 -11.96 -25.33 -15.94
N THR A 174 -12.77 -25.35 -16.99
CA THR A 174 -12.50 -24.75 -18.31
C THR A 174 -12.98 -23.32 -18.44
N GLU A 175 -13.79 -22.83 -17.52
CA GLU A 175 -14.34 -21.48 -17.52
C GLU A 175 -13.42 -20.52 -16.77
N GLY A 176 -13.25 -19.33 -17.32
CA GLY A 176 -12.45 -18.28 -16.68
C GLY A 176 -12.97 -16.89 -17.01
N ARG A 177 -12.86 -15.97 -16.05
CA ARG A 177 -13.13 -14.56 -16.24
C ARG A 177 -11.98 -13.72 -15.69
N THR A 178 -11.81 -12.55 -16.24
CA THR A 178 -10.85 -11.56 -15.75
C THR A 178 -11.60 -10.32 -15.29
N GLU A 179 -11.33 -9.89 -14.08
CA GLU A 179 -11.90 -8.69 -13.48
C GLU A 179 -10.76 -7.73 -13.11
N THR A 180 -10.93 -6.45 -13.39
CA THR A 180 -10.00 -5.42 -12.95
C THR A 180 -10.59 -4.72 -11.72
N ILE A 181 -9.93 -4.85 -10.59
CA ILE A 181 -10.28 -4.11 -9.37
C ILE A 181 -9.41 -2.87 -9.28
N SER A 182 -10.06 -1.71 -9.35
CA SER A 182 -9.42 -0.40 -9.24
C SER A 182 -10.03 0.39 -8.09
N VAL A 183 -9.15 0.92 -7.23
CA VAL A 183 -9.48 1.75 -6.08
C VAL A 183 -8.60 2.97 -6.09
N GLU A 184 -9.16 4.15 -5.86
CA GLU A 184 -8.43 5.36 -5.51
C GLU A 184 -9.03 5.94 -4.24
N PHE A 185 -8.26 5.96 -3.16
CA PHE A 185 -8.67 6.49 -1.87
C PHE A 185 -7.86 7.73 -1.53
N THR A 186 -8.55 8.81 -1.20
CA THR A 186 -7.93 10.10 -0.86
C THR A 186 -8.39 10.59 0.50
N ARG A 187 -7.47 11.14 1.28
CA ARG A 187 -7.76 11.78 2.56
C ARG A 187 -6.93 13.04 2.77
N HIS A 188 -7.52 14.02 3.44
CA HIS A 188 -6.87 15.30 3.75
C HIS A 188 -6.23 15.26 5.14
N PHE A 189 -5.02 15.84 5.24
CA PHE A 189 -4.26 15.90 6.48
C PHE A 189 -3.54 17.25 6.59
N GLN A 190 -3.11 17.60 7.80
CA GLN A 190 -2.26 18.78 8.03
C GLN A 190 -0.79 18.49 7.72
N THR A 191 -0.37 17.24 7.82
CA THR A 191 1.04 16.80 7.65
C THR A 191 1.13 15.46 6.93
N ALA A 192 2.28 15.20 6.28
CA ALA A 192 2.59 13.91 5.65
C ALA A 192 3.47 13.03 6.55
N ILE A 193 3.12 12.89 7.84
CA ILE A 193 3.80 11.96 8.74
C ILE A 193 3.46 10.51 8.40
N GLU A 194 4.28 9.56 8.83
CA GLU A 194 4.15 8.13 8.49
C GLU A 194 2.77 7.55 8.82
N GLY A 195 2.23 7.87 10.00
CA GLY A 195 0.90 7.42 10.40
C GLY A 195 -0.24 7.87 9.47
N ASN A 196 -0.09 8.99 8.76
CA ASN A 196 -1.09 9.46 7.79
C ASN A 196 -0.97 8.72 6.45
N TRP A 197 0.24 8.34 6.04
CA TRP A 197 0.45 7.45 4.90
C TRP A 197 -0.14 6.06 5.15
N ILE A 198 0.08 5.49 6.35
CA ILE A 198 -0.54 4.22 6.75
C ILE A 198 -2.06 4.31 6.66
N LYS A 199 -2.68 5.37 7.21
CA LYS A 199 -4.14 5.55 7.19
C LYS A 199 -4.74 5.61 5.79
N VAL A 200 -4.08 6.28 4.84
CA VAL A 200 -4.61 6.36 3.47
C VAL A 200 -4.43 5.04 2.72
N MET A 201 -3.32 4.32 2.93
CA MET A 201 -3.11 3.01 2.34
C MET A 201 -4.09 1.97 2.90
N GLN A 202 -4.32 1.98 4.21
CA GLN A 202 -5.32 1.10 4.84
C GLN A 202 -6.74 1.41 4.36
N GLY A 203 -7.10 2.69 4.16
CA GLY A 203 -8.37 3.07 3.56
C GLY A 203 -8.55 2.48 2.16
N ALA A 204 -7.51 2.54 1.32
CA ALA A 204 -7.53 1.95 0.00
C ALA A 204 -7.62 0.41 0.04
N LEU A 205 -6.92 -0.25 0.99
CA LEU A 205 -7.00 -1.71 1.18
C LEU A 205 -8.40 -2.14 1.62
N ASN A 206 -9.05 -1.39 2.52
CA ASN A 206 -10.43 -1.68 2.93
C ASN A 206 -11.40 -1.62 1.74
N GLU A 207 -11.29 -0.59 0.90
CA GLU A 207 -12.11 -0.49 -0.31
C GLU A 207 -11.78 -1.58 -1.33
N PHE A 208 -10.50 -1.97 -1.44
CA PHE A 208 -10.07 -3.07 -2.31
C PHE A 208 -10.71 -4.39 -1.86
N ILE A 209 -10.64 -4.73 -0.57
CA ILE A 209 -11.26 -5.93 0.01
C ILE A 209 -12.78 -5.92 -0.23
N ALA A 210 -13.45 -4.79 0.01
CA ALA A 210 -14.88 -4.66 -0.22
C ALA A 210 -15.25 -4.86 -1.71
N LYS A 211 -14.42 -4.39 -2.66
CA LYS A 211 -14.62 -4.63 -4.08
C LYS A 211 -14.34 -6.08 -4.47
N VAL A 212 -13.31 -6.72 -3.93
CA VAL A 212 -13.06 -8.17 -4.09
C VAL A 212 -14.30 -8.95 -3.70
N LYS A 213 -14.85 -8.68 -2.49
CA LYS A 213 -16.07 -9.30 -2.00
C LYS A 213 -17.25 -9.13 -2.97
N LYS A 214 -17.46 -7.91 -3.50
CA LYS A 214 -18.61 -7.60 -4.35
C LYS A 214 -18.48 -8.13 -5.78
N GLN A 215 -17.29 -8.12 -6.37
CA GLN A 215 -17.08 -8.42 -7.80
C GLN A 215 -16.71 -9.87 -8.06
N LEU A 216 -16.24 -10.61 -7.05
CA LEU A 216 -15.78 -11.99 -7.20
C LEU A 216 -16.73 -13.02 -6.55
N GLU A 217 -17.99 -12.63 -6.33
CA GLU A 217 -19.07 -13.53 -5.89
C GLU A 217 -19.32 -14.71 -6.84
#